data_e344962e0a63d308cca1b8215a7bfe6d
#
_entry.id   e344962e0a63d308cca1b8215a7bfe6d
#
_cell.length_a   1.000
_cell.length_b   1.000
_cell.length_c   1.000
_cell.angle_alpha   90.00
_cell.angle_beta   90.00
_cell.angle_gamma   90.00
#
_symmetry.space_group_name_H-M   'P 1'
#
loop_
_entity.id
_entity.type
_entity.pdbx_description
1 polymer ?
#
loop_
_entity_poly.entity_id
_entity_poly.type
_entity_poly.pdbx_seq_one_letter_code
_entity_poly.pdbx_strand_id
1 'polypeptide(L)'
;MLVVLTTSLRFIIKSGQFLMLILSTTDQSMQIKANLKIKNKYSITGLIQRAILSFLITAILIILNTPVFAKSIEFQRKDYLAAKKALDTNQYKTFGKIANTLKDYPLYPYLRYEYLRRNLLKIKDSDIISFLERYHDLPVAAGLRKSWLKLLVKRSHWQTFLDNYTPQSDVKMECYQLQARIKTNNSTFLLEDIRTTWLAGKSLPPQCDPAFALLYKSDFMTNELVWERLRLSIRNNQLNLVNYLSNRLEPEYKELAKLWVRIYQNPYKYTYKPKLENTPIARDILAHGILRLARYDVIKAIQRLNELKEQYSFTLSDIAEIERTLAIRAAKNKSVLALQLLDKIDNKHVNKQVFHYRLSTALANYDWFTLKKWTTGQAPDIDIELRWRYWHARALEETGEPDKANEIYKEIAKERDYYGFLAADKINVAYDMNHYPIPENREGFSKVASLPAMKRSYEFYKLGMSYSARREWQHALNKMTTYQMQTAAAVASQWGWHNRAIITMHRAKAYDDLVLRFPILFSDLLDKYAKKRKIDVSWLYGLVRAESAFIEDVSSPAGALGLMQVMPKTGQYMAKYIGLKDFKTSKLKKAGTNIPIGSAYMKKMLADFNGNI
;
A
#
# COMPACT_ATOMS: atom_id res chain seq x y z
N MET A 1 -30.01 12.00 27.93
CA MET A 1 -31.47 11.84 27.73
C MET A 1 -32.30 12.00 29.01
N LEU A 2 -31.87 11.51 30.17
CA LEU A 2 -32.58 11.71 31.45
C LEU A 2 -32.60 13.17 31.95
N VAL A 3 -31.55 13.95 31.69
CA VAL A 3 -31.45 15.36 32.16
C VAL A 3 -32.34 16.31 31.37
N VAL A 4 -32.66 16.01 30.10
CA VAL A 4 -33.58 16.82 29.28
C VAL A 4 -35.05 16.54 29.62
N LEU A 5 -35.39 15.32 30.04
CA LEU A 5 -36.74 14.96 30.49
C LEU A 5 -37.08 15.58 31.83
N THR A 6 -36.14 15.72 32.75
CA THR A 6 -36.36 16.34 34.06
C THR A 6 -36.54 17.86 33.99
N THR A 7 -35.89 18.55 33.04
CA THR A 7 -36.08 19.99 32.81
C THR A 7 -37.41 20.29 32.13
N SER A 8 -37.87 19.46 31.21
CA SER A 8 -39.18 19.62 30.54
C SER A 8 -40.35 19.35 31.48
N LEU A 9 -40.23 18.36 32.39
CA LEU A 9 -41.27 18.10 33.40
C LEU A 9 -41.39 19.22 34.45
N ARG A 10 -40.26 19.83 34.84
CA ARG A 10 -40.28 20.99 35.75
C ARG A 10 -40.90 22.23 35.12
N PHE A 11 -40.81 22.41 33.82
CA PHE A 11 -41.43 23.53 33.11
C PHE A 11 -42.95 23.32 32.98
N ILE A 12 -43.44 22.11 32.75
CA ILE A 12 -44.86 21.76 32.67
C ILE A 12 -45.51 21.88 34.03
N ILE A 13 -44.85 21.47 35.13
CA ILE A 13 -45.38 21.60 36.50
C ILE A 13 -45.45 23.07 36.93
N LYS A 14 -44.47 23.92 36.58
CA LYS A 14 -44.53 25.37 36.84
C LYS A 14 -45.61 26.08 36.03
N SER A 15 -45.84 25.67 34.77
CA SER A 15 -46.92 26.23 33.94
C SER A 15 -48.30 25.85 34.45
N GLY A 16 -48.48 24.61 35.01
CA GLY A 16 -49.72 24.18 35.64
C GLY A 16 -50.01 24.91 36.94
N GLN A 17 -49.00 25.21 37.77
CA GLN A 17 -49.16 26.00 38.99
C GLN A 17 -49.48 27.47 38.68
N PHE A 18 -48.97 28.02 37.57
CA PHE A 18 -49.32 29.38 37.13
C PHE A 18 -50.77 29.48 36.61
N LEU A 19 -51.32 28.42 36.01
CA LEU A 19 -52.68 28.35 35.55
C LEU A 19 -53.67 28.20 36.76
N MET A 20 -53.27 27.45 37.81
CA MET A 20 -54.06 27.38 39.05
C MET A 20 -54.06 28.70 39.84
N LEU A 21 -52.98 29.49 39.80
CA LEU A 21 -52.93 30.80 40.44
C LEU A 21 -53.83 31.81 39.74
N ILE A 22 -53.98 31.73 38.40
CA ILE A 22 -54.87 32.62 37.61
C ILE A 22 -56.32 32.23 37.83
N LEU A 23 -56.65 30.97 38.07
CA LEU A 23 -58.03 30.52 38.37
C LEU A 23 -58.42 30.78 39.81
N SER A 24 -57.52 30.89 40.79
CA SER A 24 -57.79 31.23 42.16
C SER A 24 -57.93 32.76 42.39
N THR A 25 -57.45 33.59 41.47
CA THR A 25 -57.63 35.07 41.57
C THR A 25 -58.93 35.58 40.92
N THR A 26 -59.64 34.72 40.18
CA THR A 26 -60.93 35.12 39.55
C THR A 26 -62.16 34.94 40.45
N ASP A 27 -62.03 34.32 41.64
CA ASP A 27 -63.16 34.10 42.57
C ASP A 27 -63.35 35.23 43.63
N GLN A 28 -62.48 36.27 43.62
CA GLN A 28 -62.62 37.41 44.53
C GLN A 28 -63.13 38.72 43.88
N SER A 29 -63.60 38.70 42.64
CA SER A 29 -64.07 39.93 41.96
C SER A 29 -65.58 39.90 41.62
N MET A 30 -66.41 39.18 42.38
CA MET A 30 -67.85 39.21 42.22
C MET A 30 -68.57 40.14 43.24
N GLN A 31 -67.99 41.28 43.56
CA GLN A 31 -68.69 42.35 44.25
C GLN A 31 -68.32 43.78 43.84
N ILE A 32 -68.25 44.06 42.52
CA ILE A 32 -68.39 45.43 42.06
C ILE A 32 -69.31 45.45 40.83
N LYS A 33 -70.60 45.54 41.08
CA LYS A 33 -71.60 46.01 40.12
C LYS A 33 -71.49 47.52 40.07
N ALA A 34 -71.09 48.10 38.96
CA ALA A 34 -71.74 49.26 38.36
C ALA A 34 -70.96 49.76 37.14
N ASN A 35 -71.69 49.79 36.04
CA ASN A 35 -71.46 50.68 34.88
C ASN A 35 -70.13 50.73 34.13
N LEU A 36 -70.06 49.89 33.09
CA LEU A 36 -69.46 50.29 31.84
C LEU A 36 -70.03 49.48 30.67
N LYS A 37 -70.89 50.15 29.86
CA LYS A 37 -71.34 49.65 28.58
C LYS A 37 -70.10 49.63 27.63
N ILE A 38 -69.51 48.45 27.42
CA ILE A 38 -68.63 48.20 26.32
C ILE A 38 -69.27 47.17 25.39
N LYS A 39 -69.52 47.59 24.17
CA LYS A 39 -69.98 46.73 23.05
C LYS A 39 -69.01 45.60 22.82
N ASN A 40 -69.29 44.42 23.33
CA ASN A 40 -68.46 43.21 23.02
C ASN A 40 -68.90 42.61 21.68
N LYS A 41 -68.06 42.74 20.69
CA LYS A 41 -68.22 42.30 19.27
C LYS A 41 -67.62 40.92 19.00
N TYR A 42 -67.17 40.18 20.01
CA TYR A 42 -66.65 38.83 19.83
C TYR A 42 -67.23 37.85 20.86
N SER A 43 -67.90 36.82 20.31
CA SER A 43 -68.42 35.71 21.12
C SER A 43 -67.25 34.90 21.73
N ILE A 44 -67.30 34.54 22.97
CA ILE A 44 -66.36 33.71 23.71
C ILE A 44 -66.11 32.35 22.96
N THR A 45 -67.14 31.83 22.28
CA THR A 45 -67.05 30.64 21.41
C THR A 45 -66.09 30.81 20.27
N GLY A 46 -65.96 32.01 19.65
CA GLY A 46 -65.01 32.29 18.58
C GLY A 46 -63.56 32.35 19.04
N LEU A 47 -63.31 32.78 20.27
CA LEU A 47 -61.93 32.76 20.84
C LEU A 47 -61.49 31.35 21.22
N ILE A 48 -62.40 30.52 21.77
CA ILE A 48 -62.09 29.09 22.06
C ILE A 48 -61.84 28.31 20.76
N GLN A 49 -62.65 28.53 19.71
CA GLN A 49 -62.42 27.88 18.42
C GLN A 49 -61.07 28.26 17.77
N ARG A 50 -60.68 29.55 17.86
CA ARG A 50 -59.37 30.01 17.36
C ARG A 50 -58.20 29.44 18.15
N ALA A 51 -58.35 29.33 19.50
CA ALA A 51 -57.33 28.69 20.35
C ALA A 51 -57.19 27.19 20.06
N ILE A 52 -58.31 26.47 19.87
CA ILE A 52 -58.27 25.05 19.47
C ILE A 52 -57.69 24.86 18.08
N LEU A 53 -58.05 25.71 17.12
CA LEU A 53 -57.50 25.65 15.77
C LEU A 53 -55.99 25.96 15.75
N SER A 54 -55.55 26.97 16.52
CA SER A 54 -54.14 27.30 16.69
C SER A 54 -53.35 26.15 17.32
N PHE A 55 -53.94 25.49 18.35
CA PHE A 55 -53.32 24.33 19.00
C PHE A 55 -53.25 23.12 18.06
N LEU A 56 -54.27 22.87 17.24
CA LEU A 56 -54.28 21.84 16.22
C LEU A 56 -53.24 22.11 15.12
N ILE A 57 -53.15 23.35 14.66
CA ILE A 57 -52.13 23.75 13.66
C ILE A 57 -50.70 23.60 14.24
N THR A 58 -50.50 24.00 15.49
CA THR A 58 -49.19 23.85 16.17
C THR A 58 -48.85 22.36 16.40
N ALA A 59 -49.83 21.55 16.77
CA ALA A 59 -49.67 20.09 16.90
C ALA A 59 -49.37 19.41 15.57
N ILE A 60 -50.02 19.83 14.47
CA ILE A 60 -49.76 19.35 13.11
C ILE A 60 -48.39 19.79 12.64
N LEU A 61 -47.97 21.04 12.92
CA LEU A 61 -46.62 21.54 12.62
C LEU A 61 -45.52 20.81 13.41
N ILE A 62 -45.79 20.45 14.66
CA ILE A 62 -44.89 19.63 15.49
C ILE A 62 -44.79 18.20 14.93
N ILE A 63 -45.92 17.60 14.50
CA ILE A 63 -45.93 16.26 13.87
C ILE A 63 -45.22 16.26 12.51
N LEU A 64 -45.39 17.33 11.72
CA LEU A 64 -44.72 17.49 10.41
C LEU A 64 -43.22 17.81 10.55
N ASN A 65 -42.79 18.38 11.67
CA ASN A 65 -41.41 18.66 12.01
C ASN A 65 -40.75 17.61 12.92
N THR A 66 -41.42 16.48 13.22
CA THR A 66 -40.70 15.37 13.85
C THR A 66 -39.65 14.90 12.86
N PRO A 67 -38.35 14.97 13.16
CA PRO A 67 -37.35 14.42 12.29
C PRO A 67 -37.71 12.95 12.10
N VAL A 68 -37.87 12.53 10.84
CA VAL A 68 -37.95 11.10 10.49
C VAL A 68 -36.84 10.44 11.28
N PHE A 69 -37.17 9.59 12.26
CA PHE A 69 -36.16 8.93 13.10
C PHE A 69 -35.20 8.22 12.19
N ALA A 70 -34.05 8.83 11.92
CA ALA A 70 -32.95 8.17 11.21
C ALA A 70 -32.68 6.89 12.01
N LYS A 71 -32.86 5.74 11.40
CA LYS A 71 -32.55 4.45 12.03
C LYS A 71 -31.18 4.56 12.70
N SER A 72 -31.03 4.13 13.93
CA SER A 72 -29.74 4.19 14.62
C SER A 72 -28.70 3.47 13.77
N ILE A 73 -27.48 3.92 13.80
CA ILE A 73 -26.38 3.35 13.02
C ILE A 73 -26.22 1.83 13.26
N GLU A 74 -26.56 1.36 14.48
CA GLU A 74 -26.53 -0.08 14.81
C GLU A 74 -27.60 -0.88 14.04
N PHE A 75 -28.78 -0.31 13.83
CA PHE A 75 -29.80 -0.92 12.97
C PHE A 75 -29.36 -0.95 11.51
N GLN A 76 -28.73 0.11 11.02
CA GLN A 76 -28.20 0.14 9.66
C GLN A 76 -27.10 -0.91 9.45
N ARG A 77 -26.23 -1.15 10.45
CA ARG A 77 -25.23 -2.23 10.43
C ARG A 77 -25.88 -3.61 10.34
N LYS A 78 -26.91 -3.88 11.15
CA LYS A 78 -27.68 -5.13 11.12
C LYS A 78 -28.36 -5.33 9.77
N ASP A 79 -29.04 -4.31 9.27
CA ASP A 79 -29.71 -4.33 7.96
C ASP A 79 -28.70 -4.54 6.83
N TYR A 80 -27.50 -3.94 6.89
CA TYR A 80 -26.43 -4.18 5.92
C TYR A 80 -26.02 -5.65 5.88
N LEU A 81 -25.81 -6.28 7.03
CA LEU A 81 -25.46 -7.71 7.09
C LEU A 81 -26.61 -8.59 6.59
N ALA A 82 -27.86 -8.23 6.92
CA ALA A 82 -29.04 -8.93 6.42
C ALA A 82 -29.19 -8.81 4.89
N ALA A 83 -29.01 -7.60 4.33
CA ALA A 83 -29.01 -7.38 2.90
C ALA A 83 -27.91 -8.19 2.20
N LYS A 84 -26.69 -8.18 2.76
CA LYS A 84 -25.58 -8.98 2.26
C LYS A 84 -25.91 -10.47 2.28
N LYS A 85 -26.46 -11.00 3.36
CA LYS A 85 -26.91 -12.40 3.47
C LYS A 85 -27.98 -12.73 2.43
N ALA A 86 -28.99 -11.88 2.27
CA ALA A 86 -30.04 -12.07 1.26
C ALA A 86 -29.45 -12.11 -0.17
N LEU A 87 -28.44 -11.28 -0.44
CA LEU A 87 -27.71 -11.31 -1.72
C LEU A 87 -26.88 -12.60 -1.88
N ASP A 88 -26.21 -13.05 -0.82
CA ASP A 88 -25.42 -14.28 -0.81
C ASP A 88 -26.27 -15.53 -1.06
N THR A 89 -27.55 -15.49 -0.65
CA THR A 89 -28.54 -16.58 -0.85
C THR A 89 -29.47 -16.33 -2.06
N ASN A 90 -29.16 -15.39 -2.94
CA ASN A 90 -29.93 -15.03 -4.15
C ASN A 90 -31.39 -14.61 -3.89
N GLN A 91 -31.72 -14.15 -2.68
CA GLN A 91 -33.03 -13.63 -2.30
C GLN A 91 -33.19 -12.17 -2.74
N TYR A 92 -33.23 -11.91 -4.06
CA TYR A 92 -33.16 -10.56 -4.63
C TYR A 92 -34.33 -9.66 -4.22
N LYS A 93 -35.56 -10.19 -4.00
CA LYS A 93 -36.71 -9.40 -3.52
C LYS A 93 -36.48 -8.87 -2.10
N THR A 94 -36.01 -9.74 -1.20
CA THR A 94 -35.65 -9.39 0.19
C THR A 94 -34.49 -8.40 0.19
N PHE A 95 -33.45 -8.68 -0.59
CA PHE A 95 -32.32 -7.75 -0.77
C PHE A 95 -32.80 -6.35 -1.18
N GLY A 96 -33.63 -6.24 -2.20
CA GLY A 96 -34.13 -4.94 -2.69
C GLY A 96 -34.89 -4.15 -1.64
N LYS A 97 -35.78 -4.82 -0.85
CA LYS A 97 -36.51 -4.18 0.25
C LYS A 97 -35.56 -3.61 1.31
N ILE A 98 -34.59 -4.39 1.76
CA ILE A 98 -33.64 -3.96 2.80
C ILE A 98 -32.68 -2.91 2.26
N ALA A 99 -32.11 -3.11 1.05
CA ALA A 99 -31.15 -2.16 0.45
C ALA A 99 -31.77 -0.76 0.26
N ASN A 100 -33.06 -0.67 -0.07
CA ASN A 100 -33.74 0.61 -0.21
C ASN A 100 -33.83 1.42 1.10
N THR A 101 -33.78 0.79 2.26
CA THR A 101 -33.75 1.50 3.57
C THR A 101 -32.33 1.97 3.96
N LEU A 102 -31.31 1.61 3.18
CA LEU A 102 -29.90 1.86 3.46
C LEU A 102 -29.26 2.89 2.51
N LYS A 103 -30.05 3.64 1.72
CA LYS A 103 -29.51 4.56 0.70
C LYS A 103 -28.52 5.58 1.27
N ASP A 104 -28.74 6.02 2.51
CA ASP A 104 -27.89 7.00 3.20
C ASP A 104 -26.79 6.34 4.08
N TYR A 105 -26.77 5.01 4.15
CA TYR A 105 -25.75 4.29 4.91
C TYR A 105 -24.41 4.27 4.11
N PRO A 106 -23.27 4.56 4.77
CA PRO A 106 -21.99 4.66 4.07
C PRO A 106 -21.62 3.45 3.20
N LEU A 107 -22.05 2.24 3.56
CA LEU A 107 -21.75 1.02 2.81
C LEU A 107 -22.81 0.63 1.77
N TYR A 108 -23.87 1.43 1.56
CA TYR A 108 -24.85 1.18 0.51
C TYR A 108 -24.23 0.98 -0.89
N PRO A 109 -23.22 1.77 -1.32
CA PRO A 109 -22.59 1.57 -2.60
C PRO A 109 -21.98 0.17 -2.78
N TYR A 110 -21.55 -0.46 -1.71
CA TYR A 110 -21.02 -1.83 -1.75
C TYR A 110 -22.10 -2.90 -1.96
N LEU A 111 -23.30 -2.68 -1.45
CA LEU A 111 -24.47 -3.54 -1.76
C LEU A 111 -24.82 -3.45 -3.26
N ARG A 112 -24.83 -2.24 -3.80
CA ARG A 112 -25.06 -2.00 -5.25
C ARG A 112 -23.97 -2.64 -6.10
N TYR A 113 -22.69 -2.46 -5.72
CA TYR A 113 -21.56 -3.10 -6.39
C TYR A 113 -21.69 -4.63 -6.43
N GLU A 114 -21.96 -5.27 -5.30
CA GLU A 114 -22.09 -6.73 -5.22
C GLU A 114 -23.27 -7.24 -6.06
N TYR A 115 -24.39 -6.53 -6.04
CA TYR A 115 -25.55 -6.85 -6.89
C TYR A 115 -25.20 -6.78 -8.38
N LEU A 116 -24.59 -5.66 -8.83
CA LEU A 116 -24.19 -5.48 -10.22
C LEU A 116 -23.17 -6.55 -10.65
N ARG A 117 -22.17 -6.80 -9.82
CA ARG A 117 -21.13 -7.79 -10.10
C ARG A 117 -21.68 -9.20 -10.27
N ARG A 118 -22.61 -9.62 -9.42
CA ARG A 118 -23.23 -10.96 -9.46
C ARG A 118 -24.17 -11.13 -10.63
N ASN A 119 -24.83 -10.06 -11.04
CA ASN A 119 -25.82 -10.07 -12.11
C ASN A 119 -25.31 -9.46 -13.41
N LEU A 120 -24.00 -9.31 -13.59
CA LEU A 120 -23.34 -8.58 -14.66
C LEU A 120 -23.85 -8.98 -16.06
N LEU A 121 -24.16 -10.27 -16.27
CA LEU A 121 -24.66 -10.79 -17.54
C LEU A 121 -26.09 -10.34 -17.87
N LYS A 122 -26.88 -9.95 -16.86
CA LYS A 122 -28.32 -9.62 -16.99
C LYS A 122 -28.61 -8.13 -16.83
N ILE A 123 -27.66 -7.37 -16.31
CA ILE A 123 -27.80 -5.94 -16.03
C ILE A 123 -27.63 -5.14 -17.33
N LYS A 124 -28.39 -4.06 -17.47
CA LYS A 124 -28.24 -3.10 -18.56
C LYS A 124 -26.93 -2.32 -18.40
N ASP A 125 -26.28 -2.03 -19.53
CA ASP A 125 -25.03 -1.26 -19.53
C ASP A 125 -25.20 0.13 -18.90
N SER A 126 -26.37 0.78 -19.07
CA SER A 126 -26.72 2.07 -18.44
C SER A 126 -26.67 2.03 -16.90
N ASP A 127 -27.07 0.92 -16.27
CA ASP A 127 -27.02 0.79 -14.80
C ASP A 127 -25.58 0.72 -14.29
N ILE A 128 -24.69 0.08 -15.08
CA ILE A 128 -23.28 -0.02 -14.75
C ILE A 128 -22.60 1.33 -14.93
N ILE A 129 -22.88 2.03 -16.04
CA ILE A 129 -22.38 3.38 -16.33
C ILE A 129 -22.77 4.32 -15.18
N SER A 130 -24.07 4.40 -14.86
CA SER A 130 -24.57 5.25 -13.77
C SER A 130 -23.92 4.92 -12.41
N PHE A 131 -23.64 3.65 -12.14
CA PHE A 131 -22.92 3.26 -10.92
C PHE A 131 -21.47 3.74 -10.95
N LEU A 132 -20.77 3.56 -12.06
CA LEU A 132 -19.37 3.94 -12.21
C LEU A 132 -19.16 5.47 -12.18
N GLU A 133 -20.12 6.23 -12.69
CA GLU A 133 -20.12 7.70 -12.60
C GLU A 133 -20.35 8.18 -11.18
N ARG A 134 -21.40 7.67 -10.52
CA ARG A 134 -21.77 8.08 -9.17
C ARG A 134 -20.78 7.66 -8.11
N TYR A 135 -20.14 6.50 -8.28
CA TYR A 135 -19.27 5.89 -7.26
C TYR A 135 -17.85 5.62 -7.80
N HIS A 136 -17.36 6.52 -8.66
CA HIS A 136 -16.00 6.44 -9.23
C HIS A 136 -14.89 6.44 -8.16
N ASP A 137 -15.18 6.96 -6.97
CA ASP A 137 -14.28 7.02 -5.82
C ASP A 137 -14.16 5.71 -5.02
N LEU A 138 -14.93 4.67 -5.38
CA LEU A 138 -14.86 3.38 -4.69
C LEU A 138 -13.65 2.55 -5.19
N PRO A 139 -12.87 1.94 -4.27
CA PRO A 139 -11.76 1.05 -4.66
C PRO A 139 -12.19 -0.16 -5.51
N VAL A 140 -13.48 -0.50 -5.52
CA VAL A 140 -14.06 -1.63 -6.28
C VAL A 140 -14.55 -1.25 -7.67
N ALA A 141 -14.73 0.04 -7.95
CA ALA A 141 -15.28 0.52 -9.21
C ALA A 141 -14.43 0.11 -10.42
N ALA A 142 -13.10 0.23 -10.30
CA ALA A 142 -12.16 -0.20 -11.36
C ALA A 142 -12.29 -1.70 -11.69
N GLY A 143 -12.48 -2.55 -10.66
CA GLY A 143 -12.69 -3.99 -10.85
C GLY A 143 -14.01 -4.33 -11.56
N LEU A 144 -15.09 -3.60 -11.23
CA LEU A 144 -16.38 -3.74 -11.92
C LEU A 144 -16.25 -3.29 -13.37
N ARG A 145 -15.67 -2.11 -13.62
CA ARG A 145 -15.40 -1.60 -14.97
C ARG A 145 -14.64 -2.63 -15.81
N LYS A 146 -13.54 -3.17 -15.27
CA LYS A 146 -12.73 -4.17 -15.97
C LYS A 146 -13.53 -5.43 -16.32
N SER A 147 -14.37 -5.91 -15.41
CA SER A 147 -15.21 -7.09 -15.64
C SER A 147 -16.27 -6.83 -16.69
N TRP A 148 -16.89 -5.66 -16.64
CA TRP A 148 -17.88 -5.23 -17.62
C TRP A 148 -17.27 -4.99 -19.01
N LEU A 149 -16.11 -4.32 -19.11
CA LEU A 149 -15.39 -4.15 -20.38
C LEU A 149 -15.09 -5.50 -21.05
N LYS A 150 -14.68 -6.52 -20.28
CA LYS A 150 -14.52 -7.89 -20.82
C LYS A 150 -15.81 -8.49 -21.35
N LEU A 151 -16.95 -8.14 -20.76
CA LEU A 151 -18.25 -8.57 -21.24
C LEU A 151 -18.64 -7.85 -22.54
N LEU A 152 -18.36 -6.55 -22.65
CA LEU A 152 -18.58 -5.78 -23.89
C LEU A 152 -17.78 -6.36 -25.05
N VAL A 153 -16.53 -6.76 -24.82
CA VAL A 153 -15.70 -7.46 -25.82
C VAL A 153 -16.39 -8.75 -26.28
N LYS A 154 -16.88 -9.58 -25.35
CA LYS A 154 -17.60 -10.83 -25.68
C LYS A 154 -18.88 -10.59 -26.50
N ARG A 155 -19.52 -9.43 -26.30
CA ARG A 155 -20.74 -9.01 -27.02
C ARG A 155 -20.45 -8.23 -28.31
N SER A 156 -19.16 -7.98 -28.60
CA SER A 156 -18.71 -7.13 -29.71
C SER A 156 -19.25 -5.69 -29.65
N HIS A 157 -19.52 -5.17 -28.46
CA HIS A 157 -19.95 -3.78 -28.24
C HIS A 157 -18.73 -2.85 -28.18
N TRP A 158 -18.02 -2.73 -29.31
CA TRP A 158 -16.70 -2.09 -29.37
C TRP A 158 -16.73 -0.60 -29.10
N GLN A 159 -17.75 0.13 -29.61
CA GLN A 159 -17.86 1.56 -29.34
C GLN A 159 -18.12 1.83 -27.86
N THR A 160 -19.08 1.13 -27.24
CA THR A 160 -19.34 1.25 -25.80
C THR A 160 -18.11 0.90 -24.96
N PHE A 161 -17.30 -0.06 -25.43
CA PHE A 161 -16.02 -0.38 -24.80
C PHE A 161 -15.07 0.83 -24.84
N LEU A 162 -14.88 1.47 -25.99
CA LEU A 162 -13.98 2.62 -26.13
C LEU A 162 -14.43 3.82 -25.29
N ASP A 163 -15.72 4.11 -25.31
CA ASP A 163 -16.31 5.23 -24.56
C ASP A 163 -16.10 5.11 -23.04
N ASN A 164 -15.94 3.88 -22.55
CA ASN A 164 -15.80 3.59 -21.12
C ASN A 164 -14.43 3.01 -20.73
N TYR A 165 -13.51 2.88 -21.67
CA TYR A 165 -12.16 2.41 -21.41
C TYR A 165 -11.32 3.50 -20.72
N THR A 166 -10.57 3.10 -19.71
CA THR A 166 -9.53 3.92 -19.09
C THR A 166 -8.23 3.14 -19.08
N PRO A 167 -7.08 3.78 -19.40
CA PRO A 167 -5.77 3.12 -19.37
C PRO A 167 -5.51 2.42 -18.04
N GLN A 168 -4.99 1.21 -18.13
CA GLN A 168 -4.66 0.38 -16.97
C GLN A 168 -3.46 -0.51 -17.28
N SER A 169 -2.80 -1.02 -16.23
CA SER A 169 -1.58 -1.85 -16.36
C SER A 169 -1.82 -3.28 -16.89
N ASP A 170 -3.05 -3.61 -17.31
CA ASP A 170 -3.39 -4.93 -17.84
C ASP A 170 -3.26 -4.96 -19.37
N VAL A 171 -2.18 -5.54 -19.86
CA VAL A 171 -1.89 -5.69 -21.31
C VAL A 171 -3.04 -6.34 -22.09
N LYS A 172 -3.81 -7.26 -21.49
CA LYS A 172 -5.00 -7.83 -22.17
C LYS A 172 -6.04 -6.77 -22.48
N MET A 173 -6.24 -5.82 -21.56
CA MET A 173 -7.19 -4.74 -21.74
C MET A 173 -6.70 -3.72 -22.77
N GLU A 174 -5.39 -3.46 -22.80
CA GLU A 174 -4.75 -2.64 -23.83
C GLU A 174 -4.94 -3.28 -25.21
N CYS A 175 -4.69 -4.58 -25.36
CA CYS A 175 -4.91 -5.28 -26.62
C CYS A 175 -6.39 -5.29 -27.04
N TYR A 176 -7.34 -5.38 -26.11
CA TYR A 176 -8.77 -5.21 -26.42
C TYR A 176 -9.10 -3.77 -26.89
N GLN A 177 -8.45 -2.76 -26.33
CA GLN A 177 -8.60 -1.38 -26.77
C GLN A 177 -8.08 -1.20 -28.21
N LEU A 178 -6.93 -1.79 -28.56
CA LEU A 178 -6.43 -1.80 -29.93
C LEU A 178 -7.40 -2.52 -30.89
N GLN A 179 -7.93 -3.69 -30.49
CA GLN A 179 -8.96 -4.37 -31.29
C GLN A 179 -10.22 -3.54 -31.46
N ALA A 180 -10.69 -2.88 -30.41
CA ALA A 180 -11.87 -2.02 -30.48
C ALA A 180 -11.66 -0.88 -31.48
N ARG A 181 -10.49 -0.24 -31.47
CA ARG A 181 -10.13 0.80 -32.45
C ARG A 181 -10.10 0.27 -33.88
N ILE A 182 -9.58 -0.93 -34.11
CA ILE A 182 -9.64 -1.59 -35.43
C ILE A 182 -11.09 -1.80 -35.85
N LYS A 183 -11.94 -2.31 -34.95
CA LYS A 183 -13.35 -2.65 -35.26
C LYS A 183 -14.27 -1.43 -35.44
N THR A 184 -13.87 -0.27 -34.93
CA THR A 184 -14.60 1.00 -35.05
C THR A 184 -13.95 1.96 -36.05
N ASN A 185 -12.97 1.50 -36.84
CA ASN A 185 -12.19 2.31 -37.79
C ASN A 185 -11.53 3.56 -37.19
N ASN A 186 -11.21 3.53 -35.90
CA ASN A 186 -10.46 4.59 -35.24
C ASN A 186 -8.95 4.38 -35.47
N SER A 187 -8.45 4.95 -36.57
CA SER A 187 -7.11 4.69 -37.09
C SER A 187 -6.02 5.68 -36.63
N THR A 188 -6.40 6.78 -35.94
CA THR A 188 -5.44 7.82 -35.53
C THR A 188 -4.31 7.23 -34.70
N PHE A 189 -3.06 7.28 -35.18
CA PHE A 189 -1.86 6.71 -34.55
C PHE A 189 -1.97 5.22 -34.15
N LEU A 190 -2.88 4.47 -34.75
CA LEU A 190 -3.16 3.09 -34.35
C LEU A 190 -1.95 2.17 -34.58
N LEU A 191 -1.25 2.29 -35.70
CA LEU A 191 -0.08 1.45 -36.02
C LEU A 191 1.10 1.74 -35.08
N GLU A 192 1.32 2.99 -34.69
CA GLU A 192 2.34 3.39 -33.72
C GLU A 192 2.05 2.81 -32.33
N ASP A 193 0.79 2.84 -31.90
CA ASP A 193 0.38 2.26 -30.62
C ASP A 193 0.53 0.73 -30.64
N ILE A 194 0.16 0.08 -31.73
CA ILE A 194 0.37 -1.37 -31.92
C ILE A 194 1.86 -1.70 -31.90
N ARG A 195 2.68 -0.93 -32.62
CA ARG A 195 4.16 -1.09 -32.62
C ARG A 195 4.74 -0.96 -31.21
N THR A 196 4.31 0.06 -30.48
CA THR A 196 4.75 0.30 -29.09
C THR A 196 4.39 -0.87 -28.18
N THR A 197 3.16 -1.36 -28.25
CA THR A 197 2.71 -2.53 -27.49
C THR A 197 3.46 -3.80 -27.91
N TRP A 198 3.72 -3.97 -29.22
CA TRP A 198 4.44 -5.13 -29.77
C TRP A 198 5.90 -5.17 -29.32
N LEU A 199 6.55 -4.00 -29.19
CA LEU A 199 7.95 -3.87 -28.79
C LEU A 199 8.17 -4.21 -27.30
N ALA A 200 7.75 -5.39 -26.90
CA ALA A 200 7.92 -5.92 -25.55
C ALA A 200 8.93 -7.08 -25.53
N GLY A 201 9.81 -7.09 -24.53
CA GLY A 201 10.80 -8.16 -24.35
C GLY A 201 10.25 -9.45 -23.75
N LYS A 202 8.94 -9.74 -23.93
CA LYS A 202 8.24 -10.94 -23.45
C LYS A 202 7.09 -11.30 -24.38
N SER A 203 6.65 -12.54 -24.33
CA SER A 203 5.43 -12.96 -25.02
C SER A 203 4.22 -12.23 -24.46
N LEU A 204 3.35 -11.81 -25.34
CA LEU A 204 2.11 -11.09 -25.01
C LEU A 204 0.89 -12.02 -25.13
N PRO A 205 -0.24 -11.66 -24.49
CA PRO A 205 -1.44 -12.50 -24.53
C PRO A 205 -2.01 -12.63 -25.94
N PRO A 206 -2.69 -13.75 -26.28
CA PRO A 206 -3.31 -13.95 -27.62
C PRO A 206 -4.33 -12.87 -28.00
N GLN A 207 -4.85 -12.12 -27.04
CA GLN A 207 -5.71 -10.97 -27.28
C GLN A 207 -5.02 -9.86 -28.10
N CYS A 208 -3.69 -9.86 -28.18
CA CYS A 208 -2.94 -8.91 -28.99
C CYS A 208 -2.81 -9.32 -30.46
N ASP A 209 -2.99 -10.61 -30.78
CA ASP A 209 -2.73 -11.16 -32.12
C ASP A 209 -3.51 -10.47 -33.25
N PRO A 210 -4.79 -10.08 -33.09
CA PRO A 210 -5.51 -9.37 -34.15
C PRO A 210 -4.90 -8.00 -34.48
N ALA A 211 -4.39 -7.28 -33.47
CA ALA A 211 -3.69 -6.02 -33.69
C ALA A 211 -2.31 -6.25 -34.31
N PHE A 212 -1.59 -7.27 -33.87
CA PHE A 212 -0.27 -7.60 -34.42
C PHE A 212 -0.34 -8.11 -35.87
N ALA A 213 -1.45 -8.76 -36.26
CA ALA A 213 -1.66 -9.14 -37.64
C ALA A 213 -1.70 -7.92 -38.59
N LEU A 214 -2.21 -6.78 -38.11
CA LEU A 214 -2.19 -5.53 -38.86
C LEU A 214 -0.74 -4.98 -38.98
N LEU A 215 0.02 -4.99 -37.87
CA LEU A 215 1.41 -4.55 -37.88
C LEU A 215 2.28 -5.41 -38.80
N TYR A 216 2.07 -6.73 -38.83
CA TYR A 216 2.82 -7.65 -39.70
C TYR A 216 2.60 -7.40 -41.20
N LYS A 217 1.54 -6.70 -41.58
CA LYS A 217 1.23 -6.34 -42.97
C LYS A 217 1.65 -4.91 -43.33
N SER A 218 2.17 -4.17 -42.37
CA SER A 218 2.55 -2.76 -42.55
C SER A 218 4.04 -2.59 -42.80
N ASP A 219 4.43 -1.45 -43.37
CA ASP A 219 5.83 -1.06 -43.61
C ASP A 219 6.62 -0.81 -42.30
N PHE A 220 5.95 -0.78 -41.15
CA PHE A 220 6.62 -0.71 -39.84
C PHE A 220 7.34 -2.00 -39.46
N MET A 221 7.06 -3.14 -40.11
CA MET A 221 7.67 -4.42 -39.77
C MET A 221 9.00 -4.60 -40.50
N THR A 222 10.04 -3.89 -40.04
CA THR A 222 11.40 -3.96 -40.56
C THR A 222 12.26 -4.96 -39.76
N ASN A 223 13.41 -5.36 -40.32
CA ASN A 223 14.41 -6.18 -39.61
C ASN A 223 14.89 -5.52 -38.32
N GLU A 224 15.07 -4.20 -38.30
CA GLU A 224 15.50 -3.43 -37.14
C GLU A 224 14.46 -3.51 -36.01
N LEU A 225 13.17 -3.41 -36.34
CA LEU A 225 12.10 -3.53 -35.33
C LEU A 225 12.06 -4.94 -34.75
N VAL A 226 12.17 -5.97 -35.59
CA VAL A 226 12.20 -7.38 -35.12
C VAL A 226 13.44 -7.64 -34.27
N TRP A 227 14.59 -7.10 -34.70
CA TRP A 227 15.87 -7.19 -33.97
C TRP A 227 15.75 -6.53 -32.58
N GLU A 228 15.19 -5.34 -32.51
CA GLU A 228 15.01 -4.61 -31.25
C GLU A 228 14.16 -5.43 -30.24
N ARG A 229 13.06 -6.00 -30.70
CA ARG A 229 12.27 -6.89 -29.83
C ARG A 229 13.03 -8.16 -29.44
N LEU A 230 13.80 -8.73 -30.34
CA LEU A 230 14.66 -9.90 -30.07
C LEU A 230 15.69 -9.55 -29.00
N ARG A 231 16.35 -8.39 -29.12
CA ARG A 231 17.30 -7.87 -28.15
C ARG A 231 16.70 -7.74 -26.75
N LEU A 232 15.52 -7.16 -26.66
CA LEU A 232 14.77 -7.08 -25.39
C LEU A 232 14.42 -8.47 -24.84
N SER A 233 14.04 -9.40 -25.72
CA SER A 233 13.60 -10.75 -25.34
C SER A 233 14.75 -11.61 -24.78
N ILE A 234 15.92 -11.58 -25.41
CA ILE A 234 17.07 -12.36 -24.93
C ILE A 234 17.63 -11.82 -23.61
N ARG A 235 17.61 -10.50 -23.43
CA ARG A 235 17.98 -9.84 -22.16
C ARG A 235 16.99 -10.19 -21.02
N ASN A 236 15.72 -10.45 -21.36
CA ASN A 236 14.67 -10.91 -20.45
C ASN A 236 14.58 -12.46 -20.31
N ASN A 237 15.57 -13.19 -20.84
CA ASN A 237 15.64 -14.67 -20.79
C ASN A 237 14.46 -15.38 -21.49
N GLN A 238 13.86 -14.77 -22.52
CA GLN A 238 12.70 -15.29 -23.25
C GLN A 238 13.13 -16.06 -24.53
N LEU A 239 13.90 -17.13 -24.38
CA LEU A 239 14.50 -17.85 -25.53
C LEU A 239 13.48 -18.36 -26.56
N ASN A 240 12.29 -18.80 -26.13
CA ASN A 240 11.27 -19.25 -27.06
C ASN A 240 10.80 -18.10 -27.97
N LEU A 241 10.66 -16.88 -27.40
CA LEU A 241 10.31 -15.70 -28.20
C LEU A 241 11.47 -15.29 -29.12
N VAL A 242 12.71 -15.39 -28.66
CA VAL A 242 13.91 -15.14 -29.49
C VAL A 242 13.93 -16.06 -30.70
N ASN A 243 13.71 -17.37 -30.52
CA ASN A 243 13.68 -18.35 -31.62
C ASN A 243 12.52 -18.05 -32.60
N TYR A 244 11.35 -17.67 -32.08
CA TYR A 244 10.21 -17.26 -32.92
C TYR A 244 10.54 -16.01 -33.77
N LEU A 245 11.15 -14.97 -33.15
CA LEU A 245 11.51 -13.73 -33.82
C LEU A 245 12.64 -13.94 -34.85
N SER A 246 13.62 -14.79 -34.53
CA SER A 246 14.75 -15.07 -35.44
C SER A 246 14.28 -15.66 -36.78
N ASN A 247 13.16 -16.40 -36.80
CA ASN A 247 12.60 -16.95 -38.07
C ASN A 247 11.93 -15.88 -38.94
N ARG A 248 11.75 -14.67 -38.45
CA ARG A 248 11.17 -13.52 -39.17
C ARG A 248 12.25 -12.57 -39.73
N LEU A 249 13.48 -12.81 -39.36
CA LEU A 249 14.63 -12.00 -39.82
C LEU A 249 15.17 -12.51 -41.13
N GLU A 250 15.76 -11.61 -41.91
CA GLU A 250 16.55 -11.94 -43.07
C GLU A 250 17.76 -12.81 -42.70
N PRO A 251 18.33 -13.57 -43.66
CA PRO A 251 19.37 -14.57 -43.40
C PRO A 251 20.53 -14.07 -42.55
N GLU A 252 21.03 -12.87 -42.82
CA GLU A 252 22.13 -12.27 -42.10
C GLU A 252 21.82 -12.03 -40.62
N TYR A 253 20.73 -11.34 -40.32
CA TYR A 253 20.26 -11.11 -38.93
C TYR A 253 19.90 -12.41 -38.22
N LYS A 254 19.39 -13.39 -38.97
CA LYS A 254 19.01 -14.71 -38.42
C LYS A 254 20.25 -15.46 -37.92
N GLU A 255 21.37 -15.42 -38.62
CA GLU A 255 22.60 -16.06 -38.16
C GLU A 255 23.17 -15.36 -36.92
N LEU A 256 23.11 -14.03 -36.84
CA LEU A 256 23.50 -13.28 -35.65
C LEU A 256 22.60 -13.65 -34.45
N ALA A 257 21.30 -13.79 -34.65
CA ALA A 257 20.36 -14.21 -33.60
C ALA A 257 20.67 -15.62 -33.10
N LYS A 258 20.94 -16.58 -33.98
CA LYS A 258 21.37 -17.94 -33.64
C LYS A 258 22.69 -17.94 -32.84
N LEU A 259 23.64 -17.12 -33.23
CA LEU A 259 24.89 -16.96 -32.48
C LEU A 259 24.64 -16.38 -31.11
N TRP A 260 23.77 -15.37 -31.00
CA TRP A 260 23.39 -14.78 -29.69
C TRP A 260 22.77 -15.83 -28.77
N VAL A 261 21.88 -16.70 -29.26
CA VAL A 261 21.33 -17.82 -28.50
C VAL A 261 22.43 -18.79 -28.05
N ARG A 262 23.39 -19.12 -28.92
CA ARG A 262 24.53 -19.99 -28.54
C ARG A 262 25.41 -19.34 -27.46
N ILE A 263 25.69 -18.05 -27.56
CA ILE A 263 26.41 -17.27 -26.54
C ILE A 263 25.62 -17.24 -25.25
N TYR A 264 24.29 -17.03 -25.31
CA TYR A 264 23.41 -17.07 -24.14
C TYR A 264 23.48 -18.43 -23.41
N GLN A 265 23.49 -19.54 -24.14
CA GLN A 265 23.50 -20.91 -23.58
C GLN A 265 24.89 -21.31 -23.07
N ASN A 266 25.94 -20.99 -23.81
CA ASN A 266 27.32 -21.30 -23.44
C ASN A 266 28.24 -20.11 -23.73
N PRO A 267 28.25 -19.09 -22.85
CA PRO A 267 29.05 -17.89 -23.03
C PRO A 267 30.55 -18.20 -22.98
N TYR A 268 30.96 -19.21 -22.21
CA TYR A 268 32.36 -19.62 -22.10
C TYR A 268 32.96 -19.98 -23.46
N LYS A 269 32.26 -20.82 -24.23
CA LYS A 269 32.71 -21.29 -25.56
C LYS A 269 32.60 -20.21 -26.63
N TYR A 270 31.41 -19.58 -26.72
CA TYR A 270 31.08 -18.78 -27.90
C TYR A 270 31.50 -17.30 -27.81
N THR A 271 31.99 -16.83 -26.67
CA THR A 271 32.70 -15.53 -26.58
C THR A 271 34.20 -15.67 -26.81
N TYR A 272 34.74 -16.89 -26.92
CA TYR A 272 36.16 -17.12 -27.20
C TYR A 272 36.44 -17.03 -28.70
N LYS A 273 37.33 -16.09 -29.11
CA LYS A 273 37.67 -15.83 -30.51
C LYS A 273 36.44 -15.81 -31.43
N PRO A 274 35.46 -14.96 -31.18
CA PRO A 274 34.26 -14.91 -32.00
C PRO A 274 34.62 -14.44 -33.41
N LYS A 275 34.04 -15.11 -34.42
CA LYS A 275 34.19 -14.71 -35.82
C LYS A 275 33.03 -13.79 -36.18
N LEU A 276 33.11 -12.53 -35.77
CA LEU A 276 32.15 -11.49 -36.05
C LEU A 276 32.84 -10.24 -36.59
N GLU A 277 32.21 -9.56 -37.52
CA GLU A 277 32.60 -8.22 -37.90
C GLU A 277 32.38 -7.23 -36.76
N ASN A 278 33.21 -6.20 -36.67
CA ASN A 278 33.13 -5.21 -35.60
C ASN A 278 31.95 -4.21 -35.83
N THR A 279 30.74 -4.69 -35.72
CA THR A 279 29.51 -3.91 -35.84
C THR A 279 28.93 -3.57 -34.46
N PRO A 280 28.04 -2.55 -34.33
CA PRO A 280 27.30 -2.28 -33.09
C PRO A 280 26.53 -3.48 -32.56
N ILE A 281 25.93 -4.27 -33.46
CA ILE A 281 25.18 -5.50 -33.10
C ILE A 281 26.14 -6.55 -32.52
N ALA A 282 27.30 -6.77 -33.14
CA ALA A 282 28.29 -7.73 -32.63
C ALA A 282 28.77 -7.33 -31.22
N ARG A 283 29.05 -6.05 -31.00
CA ARG A 283 29.46 -5.53 -29.68
C ARG A 283 28.37 -5.74 -28.61
N ASP A 284 27.08 -5.50 -28.94
CA ASP A 284 25.96 -5.75 -28.01
C ASP A 284 25.83 -7.25 -27.66
N ILE A 285 25.95 -8.14 -28.65
CA ILE A 285 25.95 -9.59 -28.46
C ILE A 285 27.08 -10.02 -27.51
N LEU A 286 28.31 -9.54 -27.78
CA LEU A 286 29.49 -9.89 -27.00
C LEU A 286 29.43 -9.31 -25.58
N ALA A 287 29.00 -8.06 -25.42
CA ALA A 287 28.78 -7.44 -24.12
C ALA A 287 27.82 -8.28 -23.26
N HIS A 288 26.68 -8.69 -23.84
CA HIS A 288 25.75 -9.56 -23.15
C HIS A 288 26.37 -10.92 -22.81
N GLY A 289 27.18 -11.48 -23.70
CA GLY A 289 27.92 -12.73 -23.48
C GLY A 289 28.90 -12.65 -22.31
N ILE A 290 29.66 -11.55 -22.20
CA ILE A 290 30.54 -11.26 -21.06
C ILE A 290 29.77 -11.20 -19.76
N LEU A 291 28.64 -10.43 -19.74
CA LEU A 291 27.82 -10.29 -18.56
C LEU A 291 27.16 -11.60 -18.12
N ARG A 292 26.87 -12.49 -19.07
CA ARG A 292 26.39 -13.85 -18.74
C ARG A 292 27.52 -14.74 -18.22
N LEU A 293 28.71 -14.69 -18.83
CA LEU A 293 29.89 -15.43 -18.36
C LEU A 293 30.21 -15.09 -16.90
N ALA A 294 30.11 -13.80 -16.55
CA ALA A 294 30.32 -13.32 -15.19
C ALA A 294 29.37 -13.92 -14.14
N ARG A 295 28.26 -14.52 -14.55
CA ARG A 295 27.35 -15.25 -13.60
C ARG A 295 27.96 -16.55 -13.12
N TYR A 296 28.84 -17.14 -13.90
CA TYR A 296 29.48 -18.41 -13.62
C TYR A 296 30.94 -18.21 -13.16
N ASP A 297 31.67 -17.35 -13.86
CA ASP A 297 33.06 -17.08 -13.59
C ASP A 297 33.40 -15.60 -13.92
N VAL A 298 33.52 -14.80 -12.87
CA VAL A 298 33.79 -13.37 -13.00
C VAL A 298 35.23 -13.10 -13.47
N ILE A 299 36.20 -13.94 -13.06
CA ILE A 299 37.61 -13.79 -13.45
C ILE A 299 37.76 -14.04 -14.95
N LYS A 300 37.13 -15.10 -15.43
CA LYS A 300 37.13 -15.43 -16.86
C LYS A 300 36.41 -14.37 -17.70
N ALA A 301 35.34 -13.79 -17.16
CA ALA A 301 34.62 -12.69 -17.84
C ALA A 301 35.50 -11.44 -17.98
N ILE A 302 36.32 -11.10 -16.98
CA ILE A 302 37.28 -9.99 -17.04
C ILE A 302 38.35 -10.25 -18.09
N GLN A 303 38.95 -11.46 -18.08
CA GLN A 303 39.92 -11.85 -19.09
C GLN A 303 39.34 -11.72 -20.50
N ARG A 304 38.10 -12.23 -20.68
CA ARG A 304 37.39 -12.17 -21.95
C ARG A 304 37.10 -10.74 -22.41
N LEU A 305 36.70 -9.86 -21.50
CA LEU A 305 36.52 -8.44 -21.81
C LEU A 305 37.83 -7.81 -22.34
N ASN A 306 38.96 -8.07 -21.69
CA ASN A 306 40.24 -7.53 -22.09
C ASN A 306 40.68 -8.03 -23.49
N GLU A 307 40.51 -9.35 -23.75
CA GLU A 307 40.79 -9.93 -25.07
C GLU A 307 39.91 -9.31 -26.18
N LEU A 308 38.62 -9.06 -25.88
CA LEU A 308 37.67 -8.53 -26.85
C LEU A 308 37.83 -7.02 -27.10
N LYS A 309 38.32 -6.26 -26.12
CA LYS A 309 38.62 -4.82 -26.29
C LYS A 309 39.68 -4.56 -27.36
N GLU A 310 40.59 -5.50 -27.58
CA GLU A 310 41.64 -5.37 -28.61
C GLU A 310 41.10 -5.54 -30.05
N GLN A 311 39.95 -6.26 -30.17
CA GLN A 311 39.40 -6.62 -31.48
C GLN A 311 38.11 -5.85 -31.80
N TYR A 312 37.37 -5.40 -30.80
CA TYR A 312 36.07 -4.76 -30.95
C TYR A 312 36.09 -3.37 -30.32
N SER A 313 35.69 -2.37 -31.08
CA SER A 313 35.63 -0.95 -30.66
C SER A 313 34.41 -0.67 -29.77
N PHE A 314 34.38 -1.27 -28.59
CA PHE A 314 33.35 -0.94 -27.60
C PHE A 314 33.36 0.56 -27.26
N THR A 315 32.18 1.17 -27.07
CA THR A 315 32.11 2.55 -26.60
C THR A 315 32.58 2.65 -25.15
N LEU A 316 33.01 3.83 -24.73
CA LEU A 316 33.35 4.08 -23.32
C LEU A 316 32.18 3.79 -22.39
N SER A 317 30.96 4.06 -22.85
CA SER A 317 29.73 3.74 -22.11
C SER A 317 29.52 2.23 -21.93
N ASP A 318 29.73 1.44 -23.01
CA ASP A 318 29.59 -0.03 -22.94
C ASP A 318 30.60 -0.62 -21.95
N ILE A 319 31.86 -0.17 -22.05
CA ILE A 319 32.95 -0.60 -21.17
C ILE A 319 32.59 -0.28 -19.70
N ALA A 320 32.18 0.97 -19.41
CA ALA A 320 31.86 1.39 -18.07
C ALA A 320 30.66 0.58 -17.48
N GLU A 321 29.66 0.25 -18.30
CA GLU A 321 28.53 -0.58 -17.86
C GLU A 321 28.97 -2.02 -17.57
N ILE A 322 29.78 -2.61 -18.45
CA ILE A 322 30.30 -3.97 -18.26
C ILE A 322 31.19 -4.02 -17.01
N GLU A 323 32.16 -3.13 -16.87
CA GLU A 323 33.09 -3.10 -15.74
C GLU A 323 32.38 -2.89 -14.42
N ARG A 324 31.40 -1.97 -14.37
CA ARG A 324 30.53 -1.79 -13.22
C ARG A 324 29.79 -3.08 -12.83
N THR A 325 29.23 -3.78 -13.81
CA THR A 325 28.49 -5.03 -13.56
C THR A 325 29.42 -6.15 -13.08
N LEU A 326 30.63 -6.25 -13.65
CA LEU A 326 31.66 -7.21 -13.25
C LEU A 326 32.11 -6.96 -11.80
N ALA A 327 32.38 -5.70 -11.44
CA ALA A 327 32.81 -5.32 -10.09
C ALA A 327 31.71 -5.65 -9.05
N ILE A 328 30.45 -5.30 -9.34
CA ILE A 328 29.32 -5.66 -8.48
C ILE A 328 29.17 -7.19 -8.35
N ARG A 329 29.37 -7.93 -9.43
CA ARG A 329 29.31 -9.40 -9.41
C ARG A 329 30.44 -10.00 -8.58
N ALA A 330 31.67 -9.46 -8.71
CA ALA A 330 32.81 -9.85 -7.90
C ALA A 330 32.52 -9.64 -6.39
N ALA A 331 31.95 -8.47 -6.04
CA ALA A 331 31.56 -8.17 -4.66
C ALA A 331 30.50 -9.15 -4.13
N LYS A 332 29.44 -9.41 -4.91
CA LYS A 332 28.39 -10.39 -4.55
C LYS A 332 28.94 -11.79 -4.32
N ASN A 333 29.90 -12.21 -5.12
CA ASN A 333 30.52 -13.53 -5.04
C ASN A 333 31.68 -13.57 -4.03
N LYS A 334 31.93 -12.48 -3.29
CA LYS A 334 33.05 -12.33 -2.34
C LYS A 334 34.42 -12.66 -2.98
N SER A 335 34.60 -12.29 -4.25
CA SER A 335 35.85 -12.49 -4.98
C SER A 335 36.97 -11.66 -4.38
N VAL A 336 38.19 -12.20 -4.35
CA VAL A 336 39.41 -11.48 -3.92
C VAL A 336 39.68 -10.23 -4.76
N LEU A 337 39.19 -10.19 -6.00
CA LEU A 337 39.34 -9.03 -6.90
C LEU A 337 38.30 -7.93 -6.65
N ALA A 338 37.35 -8.13 -5.75
CA ALA A 338 36.21 -7.23 -5.61
C ALA A 338 36.60 -5.78 -5.27
N LEU A 339 37.51 -5.59 -4.29
CA LEU A 339 38.02 -4.25 -3.93
C LEU A 339 38.71 -3.57 -5.09
N GLN A 340 39.62 -4.27 -5.77
CA GLN A 340 40.36 -3.75 -6.90
C GLN A 340 39.44 -3.33 -8.06
N LEU A 341 38.45 -4.16 -8.40
CA LEU A 341 37.51 -3.87 -9.48
C LEU A 341 36.58 -2.70 -9.15
N LEU A 342 36.13 -2.61 -7.88
CA LEU A 342 35.32 -1.50 -7.42
C LEU A 342 36.11 -0.18 -7.38
N ASP A 343 37.40 -0.22 -7.07
CA ASP A 343 38.27 0.97 -7.05
C ASP A 343 38.54 1.53 -8.45
N LYS A 344 38.62 0.65 -9.47
CA LYS A 344 38.79 1.06 -10.87
C LYS A 344 37.62 1.82 -11.48
N ILE A 345 36.42 1.75 -10.87
CA ILE A 345 35.28 2.48 -11.39
C ILE A 345 35.48 3.98 -11.17
N ASP A 346 35.52 4.75 -12.25
CA ASP A 346 35.58 6.22 -12.21
C ASP A 346 34.37 6.77 -11.38
N ASN A 347 34.62 7.77 -10.55
CA ASN A 347 33.61 8.37 -9.68
C ASN A 347 32.37 8.89 -10.43
N LYS A 348 32.52 9.38 -11.68
CA LYS A 348 31.38 9.78 -12.53
C LYS A 348 30.43 8.62 -12.90
N HIS A 349 30.91 7.37 -12.80
CA HIS A 349 30.11 6.17 -13.05
C HIS A 349 29.64 5.46 -11.78
N VAL A 350 29.93 6.01 -10.61
CA VAL A 350 29.47 5.49 -9.31
C VAL A 350 28.01 5.88 -9.09
N ASN A 351 27.13 4.88 -9.10
CA ASN A 351 25.73 5.03 -8.68
C ASN A 351 25.53 4.48 -7.27
N LYS A 352 24.32 4.65 -6.70
CA LYS A 352 23.99 4.14 -5.35
C LYS A 352 24.33 2.66 -5.16
N GLN A 353 24.20 1.82 -6.18
CA GLN A 353 24.50 0.40 -6.09
C GLN A 353 26.01 0.15 -5.98
N VAL A 354 26.82 0.78 -6.84
CA VAL A 354 28.29 0.70 -6.77
C VAL A 354 28.78 1.19 -5.43
N PHE A 355 28.27 2.36 -4.98
CA PHE A 355 28.62 2.94 -3.69
C PHE A 355 28.34 1.97 -2.54
N HIS A 356 27.13 1.38 -2.52
CA HIS A 356 26.78 0.36 -1.53
C HIS A 356 27.77 -0.83 -1.52
N TYR A 357 28.12 -1.38 -2.70
CA TYR A 357 29.07 -2.49 -2.78
C TYR A 357 30.51 -2.09 -2.46
N ARG A 358 30.95 -0.88 -2.80
CA ARG A 358 32.21 -0.32 -2.34
C ARG A 358 32.30 -0.41 -0.82
N LEU A 359 31.38 0.26 -0.13
CA LEU A 359 31.44 0.38 1.32
C LEU A 359 31.21 -0.96 2.03
N SER A 360 30.25 -1.76 1.58
CA SER A 360 30.00 -3.08 2.19
C SER A 360 31.15 -4.07 1.98
N THR A 361 31.88 -3.98 0.84
CA THR A 361 33.03 -4.84 0.59
C THR A 361 34.24 -4.42 1.41
N ALA A 362 34.53 -3.11 1.50
CA ALA A 362 35.59 -2.60 2.36
C ALA A 362 35.35 -2.96 3.83
N LEU A 363 34.13 -2.74 4.31
CA LEU A 363 33.73 -3.10 5.68
C LEU A 363 33.87 -4.60 5.97
N ALA A 364 33.44 -5.47 5.04
CA ALA A 364 33.53 -6.93 5.19
C ALA A 364 34.99 -7.44 5.23
N ASN A 365 35.94 -6.68 4.71
CA ASN A 365 37.37 -6.98 4.75
C ASN A 365 38.12 -6.19 5.84
N TYR A 366 37.43 -5.41 6.67
CA TYR A 366 38.04 -4.52 7.67
C TYR A 366 39.05 -3.54 7.06
N ASP A 367 38.86 -3.17 5.80
CA ASP A 367 39.72 -2.22 5.08
C ASP A 367 39.27 -0.78 5.36
N TRP A 368 39.69 -0.27 6.51
CA TRP A 368 39.31 1.05 7.00
C TRP A 368 39.84 2.20 6.13
N PHE A 369 41.03 2.03 5.54
CA PHE A 369 41.61 3.04 4.65
C PHE A 369 40.80 3.19 3.37
N THR A 370 40.45 2.08 2.74
CA THR A 370 39.59 2.09 1.54
C THR A 370 38.18 2.59 1.86
N LEU A 371 37.61 2.19 3.00
CA LEU A 371 36.30 2.69 3.46
C LEU A 371 36.31 4.21 3.62
N LYS A 372 37.34 4.77 4.31
CA LYS A 372 37.53 6.22 4.47
C LYS A 372 37.68 6.90 3.10
N LYS A 373 38.55 6.40 2.22
CA LYS A 373 38.75 6.94 0.87
C LYS A 373 37.44 7.09 0.11
N TRP A 374 36.60 6.04 0.10
CA TRP A 374 35.37 6.03 -0.68
C TRP A 374 34.24 6.85 -0.05
N THR A 375 34.23 7.03 1.25
CA THR A 375 33.26 7.86 1.96
C THR A 375 33.63 9.36 1.92
N THR A 376 34.93 9.70 1.84
CA THR A 376 35.40 11.09 1.69
C THR A 376 35.28 11.59 0.26
N GLY A 377 35.59 10.75 -0.73
CA GLY A 377 35.58 11.08 -2.17
C GLY A 377 34.27 10.76 -2.88
N GLN A 378 33.13 10.85 -2.22
CA GLN A 378 31.82 10.49 -2.78
C GLN A 378 31.43 11.31 -4.01
N ALA A 379 30.61 10.72 -4.88
CA ALA A 379 29.96 11.45 -5.96
C ALA A 379 28.97 12.50 -5.41
N PRO A 380 28.93 13.72 -5.96
CA PRO A 380 28.13 14.83 -5.42
C PRO A 380 26.64 14.55 -5.24
N ASP A 381 26.06 13.63 -6.04
CA ASP A 381 24.63 13.34 -6.08
C ASP A 381 24.20 12.13 -5.20
N ILE A 382 25.11 11.59 -4.40
CA ILE A 382 24.78 10.45 -3.52
C ILE A 382 24.54 10.98 -2.11
N ASP A 383 23.25 11.00 -1.71
CA ASP A 383 22.85 11.20 -0.33
C ASP A 383 23.36 10.03 0.53
N ILE A 384 24.28 10.33 1.45
CA ILE A 384 24.87 9.32 2.32
C ILE A 384 23.90 8.98 3.44
N GLU A 385 23.36 7.77 3.40
CA GLU A 385 22.55 7.21 4.48
C GLU A 385 23.31 7.28 5.83
N LEU A 386 22.57 7.50 6.92
CA LEU A 386 23.11 7.61 8.28
C LEU A 386 24.04 6.45 8.64
N ARG A 387 23.71 5.23 8.20
CA ARG A 387 24.56 4.04 8.32
C ARG A 387 25.99 4.27 7.83
N TRP A 388 26.15 4.89 6.66
CA TRP A 388 27.48 5.08 6.06
C TRP A 388 28.23 6.26 6.70
N ARG A 389 27.50 7.25 7.22
CA ARG A 389 28.11 8.30 8.05
C ARG A 389 28.71 7.72 9.34
N TYR A 390 28.00 6.80 9.99
CA TYR A 390 28.53 6.07 11.15
C TYR A 390 29.79 5.28 10.80
N TRP A 391 29.76 4.50 9.71
CA TRP A 391 30.91 3.70 9.30
C TRP A 391 32.08 4.55 8.79
N HIS A 392 31.81 5.75 8.24
CA HIS A 392 32.86 6.73 7.96
C HIS A 392 33.54 7.22 9.24
N ALA A 393 32.77 7.57 10.26
CA ALA A 393 33.33 7.94 11.57
C ALA A 393 34.16 6.79 12.17
N ARG A 394 33.68 5.52 12.07
CA ARG A 394 34.44 4.35 12.48
C ARG A 394 35.77 4.24 11.69
N ALA A 395 35.76 4.48 10.39
CA ALA A 395 36.96 4.42 9.57
C ALA A 395 37.97 5.52 9.94
N LEU A 396 37.50 6.72 10.27
CA LEU A 396 38.35 7.80 10.80
C LEU A 396 38.98 7.41 12.15
N GLU A 397 38.21 6.87 13.06
CA GLU A 397 38.66 6.38 14.37
C GLU A 397 39.78 5.30 14.20
N GLU A 398 39.54 4.30 13.35
CA GLU A 398 40.46 3.20 13.10
C GLU A 398 41.72 3.60 12.27
N THR A 399 41.70 4.76 11.62
CA THR A 399 42.81 5.32 10.85
C THR A 399 43.51 6.49 11.53
N GLY A 400 43.30 6.70 12.85
CA GLY A 400 44.04 7.64 13.67
C GLY A 400 43.49 9.09 13.63
N GLU A 401 42.25 9.30 13.29
CA GLU A 401 41.59 10.61 13.28
C GLU A 401 40.36 10.67 14.23
N PRO A 402 40.53 10.34 15.54
CA PRO A 402 39.42 10.21 16.48
C PRO A 402 38.64 11.51 16.71
N ASP A 403 39.29 12.68 16.62
CA ASP A 403 38.61 13.95 16.80
C ASP A 403 37.58 14.23 15.69
N LYS A 404 37.94 13.95 14.44
CA LYS A 404 37.00 14.06 13.31
C LYS A 404 35.87 13.02 13.41
N ALA A 405 36.17 11.81 13.88
CA ALA A 405 35.16 10.80 14.15
C ALA A 405 34.15 11.27 15.20
N ASN A 406 34.64 11.87 16.30
CA ASN A 406 33.80 12.39 17.39
C ASN A 406 32.87 13.53 16.93
N GLU A 407 33.29 14.41 16.01
CA GLU A 407 32.44 15.42 15.43
C GLU A 407 31.26 14.79 14.69
N ILE A 408 31.51 13.77 13.85
CA ILE A 408 30.48 13.04 13.13
C ILE A 408 29.57 12.29 14.10
N TYR A 409 30.11 11.62 15.12
CA TYR A 409 29.27 10.95 16.13
C TYR A 409 28.34 11.93 16.85
N LYS A 410 28.81 13.14 17.22
CA LYS A 410 27.98 14.18 17.85
C LYS A 410 26.82 14.63 16.95
N GLU A 411 27.03 14.69 15.63
CA GLU A 411 25.98 15.03 14.70
C GLU A 411 24.93 13.91 14.59
N ILE A 412 25.39 12.67 14.34
CA ILE A 412 24.48 11.56 14.07
C ILE A 412 23.82 11.02 15.35
N ALA A 413 24.39 11.24 16.52
CA ALA A 413 23.79 10.89 17.82
C ALA A 413 22.45 11.63 18.08
N LYS A 414 22.19 12.72 17.39
CA LYS A 414 20.91 13.46 17.45
C LYS A 414 19.79 12.77 16.67
N GLU A 415 20.12 11.75 15.91
CA GLU A 415 19.14 11.04 15.07
C GLU A 415 18.56 9.84 15.82
N ARG A 416 17.22 9.73 15.86
CA ARG A 416 16.51 8.57 16.41
C ARG A 416 16.55 7.40 15.42
N ASP A 417 17.70 6.79 15.31
CA ASP A 417 17.99 5.67 14.40
C ASP A 417 19.00 4.73 15.08
N TYR A 418 19.09 3.49 14.61
CA TYR A 418 20.04 2.51 15.14
C TYR A 418 21.48 3.04 15.16
N TYR A 419 21.92 3.66 14.06
CA TYR A 419 23.29 4.21 13.97
C TYR A 419 23.45 5.50 14.79
N GLY A 420 22.37 6.27 14.98
CA GLY A 420 22.35 7.40 15.89
C GLY A 420 22.56 6.94 17.34
N PHE A 421 21.88 5.88 17.76
CA PHE A 421 22.06 5.31 19.10
C PHE A 421 23.47 4.72 19.28
N LEU A 422 24.01 4.00 18.28
CA LEU A 422 25.40 3.54 18.33
C LEU A 422 26.41 4.69 18.45
N ALA A 423 26.14 5.83 17.79
CA ALA A 423 27.00 7.00 17.91
C ALA A 423 26.88 7.65 19.28
N ALA A 424 25.68 7.73 19.85
CA ALA A 424 25.46 8.20 21.21
C ALA A 424 26.21 7.35 22.25
N ASP A 425 26.19 6.01 22.09
CA ASP A 425 26.98 5.08 22.93
C ASP A 425 28.49 5.35 22.80
N LYS A 426 28.99 5.62 21.58
CA LYS A 426 30.40 5.91 21.34
C LYS A 426 30.90 7.15 22.06
N ILE A 427 30.09 8.18 22.18
CA ILE A 427 30.43 9.44 22.84
C ILE A 427 29.83 9.57 24.25
N ASN A 428 29.19 8.50 24.74
CA ASN A 428 28.58 8.40 26.06
C ASN A 428 27.59 9.52 26.38
N VAL A 429 26.63 9.76 25.44
CA VAL A 429 25.52 10.71 25.63
C VAL A 429 24.19 9.97 25.63
N ALA A 430 23.16 10.59 26.21
CA ALA A 430 21.79 10.05 26.19
C ALA A 430 21.22 10.00 24.76
N TYR A 431 20.32 9.04 24.49
CA TYR A 431 19.63 8.93 23.23
C TYR A 431 18.63 10.08 23.04
N ASP A 432 18.69 10.71 21.90
CA ASP A 432 17.67 11.70 21.50
C ASP A 432 16.47 10.99 20.88
N MET A 433 15.33 11.02 21.58
CA MET A 433 14.13 10.34 21.16
C MET A 433 13.30 11.16 20.17
N ASN A 434 13.58 12.45 20.00
CA ASN A 434 12.92 13.34 19.02
C ASN A 434 11.40 13.11 18.96
N HIS A 435 10.75 13.15 20.15
CA HIS A 435 9.31 12.90 20.25
C HIS A 435 8.51 14.19 20.10
N TYR A 436 7.83 14.33 18.98
CA TYR A 436 6.93 15.44 18.68
C TYR A 436 5.53 14.87 18.35
N PRO A 437 4.60 14.89 19.31
CA PRO A 437 3.25 14.38 19.09
C PRO A 437 2.49 15.25 18.08
N ILE A 438 1.60 14.62 17.32
CA ILE A 438 0.69 15.35 16.44
C ILE A 438 -0.22 16.23 17.30
N PRO A 439 -0.28 17.56 17.05
CA PRO A 439 -1.15 18.45 17.80
C PRO A 439 -2.61 18.00 17.75
N GLU A 440 -3.30 18.08 18.88
CA GLU A 440 -4.74 17.83 18.94
C GLU A 440 -5.48 18.90 18.14
N ASN A 441 -6.10 18.49 17.04
CA ASN A 441 -6.91 19.34 16.18
C ASN A 441 -8.28 18.67 15.96
N ARG A 442 -9.24 18.97 16.84
CA ARG A 442 -10.59 18.39 16.79
C ARG A 442 -11.31 18.65 15.47
N GLU A 443 -11.16 19.84 14.90
CA GLU A 443 -11.74 20.21 13.61
C GLU A 443 -11.11 19.37 12.48
N GLY A 444 -9.79 19.33 12.42
CA GLY A 444 -9.04 18.52 11.45
C GLY A 444 -9.40 17.03 11.54
N PHE A 445 -9.53 16.49 12.77
CA PHE A 445 -9.94 15.11 13.00
C PHE A 445 -11.35 14.85 12.48
N SER A 446 -12.31 15.74 12.81
CA SER A 446 -13.69 15.66 12.34
C SER A 446 -13.75 15.74 10.81
N LYS A 447 -13.00 16.65 10.20
CA LYS A 447 -12.92 16.82 8.74
C LYS A 447 -12.42 15.55 8.05
N VAL A 448 -11.34 14.96 8.53
CA VAL A 448 -10.79 13.71 7.98
C VAL A 448 -11.75 12.54 8.20
N ALA A 449 -12.28 12.36 9.41
CA ALA A 449 -13.22 11.29 9.73
C ALA A 449 -14.53 11.39 8.93
N SER A 450 -14.94 12.60 8.51
CA SER A 450 -16.16 12.83 7.73
C SER A 450 -16.03 12.49 6.25
N LEU A 451 -14.82 12.30 5.73
CA LEU A 451 -14.61 11.92 4.32
C LEU A 451 -15.34 10.61 3.98
N PRO A 452 -16.01 10.51 2.82
CA PRO A 452 -16.80 9.35 2.47
C PRO A 452 -16.04 8.01 2.59
N ALA A 453 -14.80 7.95 2.11
CA ALA A 453 -13.97 6.76 2.21
C ALA A 453 -13.60 6.41 3.67
N MET A 454 -13.37 7.43 4.53
CA MET A 454 -13.12 7.21 5.96
C MET A 454 -14.36 6.70 6.69
N LYS A 455 -15.54 7.24 6.40
CA LYS A 455 -16.81 6.72 6.93
C LYS A 455 -17.02 5.25 6.51
N ARG A 456 -16.79 4.92 5.23
CA ARG A 456 -16.90 3.53 4.76
C ARG A 456 -15.88 2.63 5.43
N SER A 457 -14.64 3.10 5.57
CA SER A 457 -13.58 2.37 6.26
C SER A 457 -13.93 2.07 7.71
N TYR A 458 -14.46 3.06 8.44
CA TYR A 458 -14.90 2.92 9.82
C TYR A 458 -16.04 1.90 9.96
N GLU A 459 -17.06 1.97 9.11
CA GLU A 459 -18.19 1.02 9.15
C GLU A 459 -17.72 -0.41 8.85
N PHE A 460 -16.84 -0.63 7.88
CA PHE A 460 -16.22 -1.94 7.67
C PHE A 460 -15.40 -2.41 8.86
N TYR A 461 -14.66 -1.52 9.51
CA TYR A 461 -13.91 -1.84 10.73
C TYR A 461 -14.84 -2.28 11.87
N LYS A 462 -15.93 -1.55 12.13
CA LYS A 462 -16.94 -1.90 13.14
C LYS A 462 -17.66 -3.21 12.85
N LEU A 463 -17.81 -3.58 11.57
CA LEU A 463 -18.37 -4.86 11.15
C LEU A 463 -17.36 -6.03 11.16
N GLY A 464 -16.11 -5.81 11.59
CA GLY A 464 -15.06 -6.82 11.56
C GLY A 464 -14.56 -7.18 10.15
N MET A 465 -14.94 -6.42 9.12
CA MET A 465 -14.59 -6.65 7.73
C MET A 465 -13.23 -6.03 7.39
N SER A 466 -12.18 -6.47 8.09
CA SER A 466 -10.84 -5.86 8.13
C SER A 466 -10.21 -5.65 6.74
N TYR A 467 -10.39 -6.57 5.79
CA TYR A 467 -9.85 -6.41 4.42
C TYR A 467 -10.48 -5.22 3.69
N SER A 468 -11.82 -5.09 3.74
CA SER A 468 -12.55 -3.99 3.10
C SER A 468 -12.25 -2.66 3.78
N ALA A 469 -12.17 -2.65 5.11
CA ALA A 469 -11.78 -1.48 5.89
C ALA A 469 -10.39 -0.96 5.48
N ARG A 470 -9.39 -1.85 5.42
CA ARG A 470 -8.03 -1.50 4.99
C ARG A 470 -7.98 -0.98 3.54
N ARG A 471 -8.77 -1.56 2.65
CA ARG A 471 -8.81 -1.14 1.24
C ARG A 471 -9.39 0.27 1.07
N GLU A 472 -10.48 0.60 1.76
CA GLU A 472 -11.05 1.96 1.78
C GLU A 472 -10.07 2.96 2.38
N TRP A 473 -9.48 2.63 3.52
CA TRP A 473 -8.47 3.45 4.17
C TRP A 473 -7.30 3.77 3.24
N GLN A 474 -6.71 2.73 2.65
CA GLN A 474 -5.58 2.85 1.73
C GLN A 474 -5.93 3.72 0.51
N HIS A 475 -7.14 3.55 -0.02
CA HIS A 475 -7.63 4.35 -1.14
C HIS A 475 -7.78 5.82 -0.77
N ALA A 476 -8.30 6.11 0.43
CA ALA A 476 -8.39 7.49 0.93
C ALA A 476 -7.01 8.14 1.07
N LEU A 477 -6.03 7.42 1.64
CA LEU A 477 -4.67 7.93 1.82
C LEU A 477 -3.97 8.30 0.50
N ASN A 478 -4.33 7.69 -0.64
CA ASN A 478 -3.74 8.02 -1.95
C ASN A 478 -4.00 9.48 -2.39
N LYS A 479 -5.02 10.12 -1.80
CA LYS A 479 -5.45 11.48 -2.14
C LYS A 479 -5.12 12.49 -1.04
N MET A 480 -4.43 12.06 0.03
CA MET A 480 -4.12 12.88 1.20
C MET A 480 -2.71 13.45 1.15
N THR A 481 -2.57 14.66 1.66
CA THR A 481 -1.26 15.24 1.98
C THR A 481 -0.64 14.53 3.19
N THR A 482 0.67 14.73 3.42
CA THR A 482 1.36 14.20 4.60
C THR A 482 0.66 14.59 5.90
N TYR A 483 0.29 15.86 6.06
CA TYR A 483 -0.45 16.34 7.23
C TYR A 483 -1.81 15.65 7.41
N GLN A 484 -2.57 15.49 6.33
CA GLN A 484 -3.85 14.76 6.37
C GLN A 484 -3.67 13.27 6.74
N MET A 485 -2.58 12.64 6.28
CA MET A 485 -2.25 11.26 6.67
C MET A 485 -1.89 11.16 8.15
N GLN A 486 -1.15 12.13 8.70
CA GLN A 486 -0.87 12.19 10.14
C GLN A 486 -2.18 12.33 10.94
N THR A 487 -3.05 13.25 10.53
CA THR A 487 -4.38 13.41 11.12
C THR A 487 -5.20 12.12 11.04
N ALA A 488 -5.17 11.43 9.90
CA ALA A 488 -5.84 10.13 9.74
C ALA A 488 -5.28 9.07 10.70
N ALA A 489 -3.96 9.05 10.93
CA ALA A 489 -3.35 8.13 11.89
C ALA A 489 -3.88 8.38 13.31
N ALA A 490 -3.99 9.65 13.73
CA ALA A 490 -4.58 10.00 15.02
C ALA A 490 -6.05 9.56 15.11
N VAL A 491 -6.86 9.78 14.06
CA VAL A 491 -8.23 9.30 13.95
C VAL A 491 -8.32 7.77 14.07
N ALA A 492 -7.43 7.03 13.42
CA ALA A 492 -7.38 5.57 13.54
C ALA A 492 -7.09 5.12 14.98
N SER A 493 -6.17 5.80 15.67
CA SER A 493 -5.85 5.53 17.08
C SER A 493 -7.04 5.77 17.99
N GLN A 494 -7.78 6.88 17.80
CA GLN A 494 -9.02 7.17 18.55
C GLN A 494 -10.11 6.11 18.32
N TRP A 495 -10.15 5.49 17.14
CA TRP A 495 -11.08 4.38 16.87
C TRP A 495 -10.66 3.05 17.50
N GLY A 496 -9.48 2.99 18.16
CA GLY A 496 -8.85 1.78 18.65
C GLY A 496 -8.17 0.95 17.56
N TRP A 497 -7.98 1.53 16.37
CA TRP A 497 -7.38 0.84 15.24
C TRP A 497 -5.86 1.14 15.15
N HIS A 498 -5.15 0.84 16.23
CA HIS A 498 -3.75 1.23 16.44
C HIS A 498 -2.79 0.75 15.33
N ASN A 499 -2.95 -0.50 14.86
CA ASN A 499 -2.11 -0.97 13.75
C ASN A 499 -2.28 -0.12 12.48
N ARG A 500 -3.47 0.48 12.26
CA ARG A 500 -3.71 1.36 11.14
C ARG A 500 -3.03 2.71 11.34
N ALA A 501 -3.02 3.24 12.54
CA ALA A 501 -2.26 4.44 12.90
C ALA A 501 -0.76 4.24 12.60
N ILE A 502 -0.16 3.16 13.09
CA ILE A 502 1.24 2.79 12.86
C ILE A 502 1.60 2.79 11.36
N ILE A 503 0.81 2.05 10.55
CA ILE A 503 1.07 1.89 9.11
C ILE A 503 0.86 3.23 8.38
N THR A 504 -0.10 4.04 8.81
CA THR A 504 -0.37 5.35 8.20
C THR A 504 0.74 6.34 8.49
N MET A 505 1.28 6.38 9.72
CA MET A 505 2.45 7.19 10.07
C MET A 505 3.69 6.82 9.25
N HIS A 506 3.95 5.52 9.07
CA HIS A 506 5.04 5.05 8.22
C HIS A 506 4.85 5.51 6.76
N ARG A 507 3.64 5.41 6.22
CA ARG A 507 3.33 5.87 4.87
C ARG A 507 3.50 7.38 4.70
N ALA A 508 3.12 8.15 5.73
CA ALA A 508 3.30 9.60 5.77
C ALA A 508 4.77 10.02 5.92
N LYS A 509 5.69 9.06 6.15
CA LYS A 509 7.09 9.31 6.55
C LYS A 509 7.17 10.23 7.77
N ALA A 510 6.19 10.18 8.66
CA ALA A 510 6.10 10.96 9.87
C ALA A 510 6.53 10.07 11.05
N TYR A 511 7.73 10.31 11.56
CA TYR A 511 8.36 9.37 12.49
C TYR A 511 8.41 9.88 13.93
N ASP A 512 7.93 11.10 14.20
CA ASP A 512 8.21 11.80 15.46
C ASP A 512 7.15 11.60 16.55
N ASP A 513 5.92 11.23 16.21
CA ASP A 513 4.92 10.85 17.20
C ASP A 513 5.13 9.39 17.65
N LEU A 514 5.86 9.21 18.75
CA LEU A 514 6.19 7.89 19.27
C LEU A 514 4.98 7.19 19.89
N VAL A 515 4.00 7.92 20.41
CA VAL A 515 2.80 7.33 21.01
C VAL A 515 1.95 6.62 19.94
N LEU A 516 1.77 7.26 18.78
CA LEU A 516 1.04 6.64 17.66
C LEU A 516 1.83 5.50 17.01
N ARG A 517 3.16 5.57 17.01
CA ARG A 517 4.02 4.57 16.36
C ARG A 517 4.33 3.36 17.23
N PHE A 518 4.35 3.53 18.53
CA PHE A 518 4.71 2.50 19.53
C PHE A 518 3.65 2.43 20.64
N PRO A 519 2.39 2.13 20.31
CA PRO A 519 1.34 2.03 21.33
C PRO A 519 1.60 0.84 22.26
N ILE A 520 1.31 1.01 23.53
CA ILE A 520 1.39 -0.05 24.54
C ILE A 520 0.11 -0.88 24.47
N LEU A 521 0.18 -2.04 23.81
CA LEU A 521 -0.95 -2.95 23.59
C LEU A 521 -0.62 -4.34 24.14
N PHE A 522 -1.63 -5.10 24.56
CA PHE A 522 -1.48 -6.45 25.16
C PHE A 522 -0.55 -6.48 26.39
N SER A 523 -0.50 -5.38 27.15
CA SER A 523 0.42 -5.22 28.29
C SER A 523 0.34 -6.39 29.29
N ASP A 524 -0.88 -6.79 29.70
CA ASP A 524 -1.09 -7.88 30.66
C ASP A 524 -0.41 -9.20 30.23
N LEU A 525 -0.42 -9.48 28.91
CA LEU A 525 0.20 -10.68 28.38
C LEU A 525 1.72 -10.50 28.19
N LEU A 526 2.15 -9.39 27.60
CA LEU A 526 3.56 -9.15 27.32
C LEU A 526 4.36 -9.05 28.61
N ASP A 527 3.90 -8.28 29.61
CA ASP A 527 4.55 -8.13 30.92
C ASP A 527 4.61 -9.47 31.68
N LYS A 528 3.48 -10.21 31.70
CA LYS A 528 3.41 -11.54 32.31
C LYS A 528 4.45 -12.49 31.74
N TYR A 529 4.55 -12.57 30.40
CA TYR A 529 5.45 -13.53 29.77
C TYR A 529 6.89 -13.05 29.69
N ALA A 530 7.15 -11.74 29.64
CA ALA A 530 8.46 -11.15 29.80
C ALA A 530 9.06 -11.54 31.18
N LYS A 531 8.30 -11.30 32.24
CA LYS A 531 8.68 -11.69 33.62
C LYS A 531 8.89 -13.20 33.73
N LYS A 532 7.94 -14.03 33.25
CA LYS A 532 8.04 -15.49 33.26
C LYS A 532 9.28 -16.01 32.54
N ARG A 533 9.72 -15.39 31.46
CA ARG A 533 10.85 -15.81 30.64
C ARG A 533 12.16 -15.13 30.99
N LYS A 534 12.15 -14.15 31.94
CA LYS A 534 13.28 -13.30 32.26
C LYS A 534 13.87 -12.66 30.99
N ILE A 535 13.04 -12.00 30.21
CA ILE A 535 13.36 -11.22 29.01
C ILE A 535 12.91 -9.79 29.29
N ASP A 536 13.68 -8.80 28.84
CA ASP A 536 13.23 -7.42 28.88
C ASP A 536 11.93 -7.25 28.06
N VAL A 537 10.91 -6.64 28.65
CA VAL A 537 9.60 -6.49 28.03
C VAL A 537 9.67 -5.64 26.77
N SER A 538 10.58 -4.66 26.70
CA SER A 538 10.79 -3.81 25.53
C SER A 538 11.15 -4.61 24.28
N TRP A 539 11.89 -5.71 24.43
CA TRP A 539 12.22 -6.63 23.34
C TRP A 539 10.98 -7.35 22.79
N LEU A 540 10.07 -7.77 23.68
CA LEU A 540 8.81 -8.38 23.25
C LEU A 540 7.92 -7.39 22.50
N TYR A 541 7.81 -6.13 23.02
CA TYR A 541 7.11 -5.06 22.31
C TYR A 541 7.74 -4.75 20.96
N GLY A 542 9.06 -4.62 20.91
CA GLY A 542 9.82 -4.39 19.69
C GLY A 542 9.59 -5.47 18.65
N LEU A 543 9.64 -6.74 19.06
CA LEU A 543 9.39 -7.89 18.18
C LEU A 543 7.94 -7.89 17.65
N VAL A 544 6.94 -7.77 18.51
CA VAL A 544 5.52 -7.71 18.09
C VAL A 544 5.27 -6.52 17.17
N ARG A 545 5.89 -5.38 17.46
CA ARG A 545 5.80 -4.18 16.63
C ARG A 545 6.40 -4.39 15.24
N ALA A 546 7.55 -5.03 15.15
CA ALA A 546 8.27 -5.30 13.91
C ALA A 546 7.55 -6.38 13.06
N GLU A 547 7.12 -7.47 13.69
CA GLU A 547 6.58 -8.64 13.01
C GLU A 547 5.12 -8.46 12.53
N SER A 548 4.30 -7.76 13.29
CA SER A 548 2.85 -7.69 13.00
C SER A 548 2.26 -6.27 13.06
N ALA A 549 3.00 -5.28 13.57
CA ALA A 549 2.41 -4.00 13.96
C ALA A 549 1.17 -4.18 14.85
N PHE A 550 1.21 -5.15 15.76
CA PHE A 550 0.11 -5.53 16.67
C PHE A 550 -1.15 -6.06 15.96
N ILE A 551 -1.04 -6.60 14.75
CA ILE A 551 -2.17 -7.28 14.09
C ILE A 551 -2.23 -8.73 14.60
N GLU A 552 -3.26 -9.04 15.38
CA GLU A 552 -3.40 -10.33 16.06
C GLU A 552 -3.57 -11.50 15.07
N ASP A 553 -4.34 -11.33 13.99
CA ASP A 553 -4.75 -12.38 13.06
C ASP A 553 -3.95 -12.41 11.75
N VAL A 554 -2.84 -11.67 11.67
CA VAL A 554 -2.04 -11.56 10.45
C VAL A 554 -1.37 -12.89 10.07
N SER A 555 -1.22 -13.09 8.76
CA SER A 555 -0.44 -14.19 8.19
C SER A 555 0.53 -13.62 7.16
N SER A 556 1.79 -14.05 7.20
CA SER A 556 2.79 -13.67 6.19
C SER A 556 2.65 -14.53 4.92
N PRO A 557 3.21 -14.09 3.78
CA PRO A 557 3.28 -14.93 2.58
C PRO A 557 4.02 -16.25 2.79
N ALA A 558 4.97 -16.31 3.71
CA ALA A 558 5.72 -17.52 4.08
C ALA A 558 4.94 -18.45 5.04
N GLY A 559 3.77 -18.00 5.54
CA GLY A 559 2.92 -18.78 6.44
C GLY A 559 3.15 -18.55 7.93
N ALA A 560 3.93 -17.55 8.34
CA ALA A 560 4.04 -17.15 9.74
C ALA A 560 2.73 -16.52 10.24
N LEU A 561 2.38 -16.70 11.52
CA LEU A 561 1.06 -16.39 12.07
C LEU A 561 1.13 -15.53 13.34
N GLY A 562 0.22 -14.56 13.43
CA GLY A 562 -0.09 -13.80 14.63
C GLY A 562 0.94 -12.74 15.03
N LEU A 563 0.81 -12.25 16.26
CA LEU A 563 1.56 -11.09 16.79
C LEU A 563 3.08 -11.20 16.63
N MET A 564 3.65 -12.36 16.97
CA MET A 564 5.10 -12.62 16.91
C MET A 564 5.51 -13.45 15.68
N GLN A 565 4.66 -13.54 14.66
CA GLN A 565 4.88 -14.23 13.37
C GLN A 565 5.50 -15.64 13.53
N VAL A 566 4.87 -16.45 14.36
CA VAL A 566 5.35 -17.81 14.63
C VAL A 566 5.02 -18.74 13.46
N MET A 567 6.03 -19.43 12.94
CA MET A 567 5.81 -20.48 11.93
C MET A 567 5.02 -21.67 12.52
N PRO A 568 4.09 -22.29 11.76
CA PRO A 568 3.27 -23.40 12.26
C PRO A 568 4.04 -24.54 12.90
N LYS A 569 5.15 -24.99 12.29
CA LYS A 569 6.01 -26.04 12.82
C LYS A 569 6.68 -25.62 14.13
N THR A 570 7.20 -24.39 14.18
CA THR A 570 7.78 -23.79 15.41
C THR A 570 6.73 -23.69 16.51
N GLY A 571 5.51 -23.23 16.17
CA GLY A 571 4.40 -23.16 17.12
C GLY A 571 4.03 -24.51 17.72
N GLN A 572 4.00 -25.56 16.91
CA GLN A 572 3.71 -26.93 17.34
C GLN A 572 4.80 -27.47 18.28
N TYR A 573 6.07 -27.28 17.92
CA TYR A 573 7.22 -27.65 18.73
C TYR A 573 7.22 -26.92 20.08
N MET A 574 7.06 -25.60 20.05
CA MET A 574 7.09 -24.77 21.25
C MET A 574 5.86 -24.97 22.15
N ALA A 575 4.68 -25.25 21.58
CA ALA A 575 3.51 -25.59 22.37
C ALA A 575 3.75 -26.86 23.22
N LYS A 576 4.35 -27.89 22.64
CA LYS A 576 4.77 -29.11 23.37
C LYS A 576 5.85 -28.77 24.41
N TYR A 577 6.86 -27.98 24.05
CA TYR A 577 7.96 -27.57 24.92
C TYR A 577 7.49 -26.86 26.19
N ILE A 578 6.47 -25.98 26.10
CA ILE A 578 5.91 -25.25 27.25
C ILE A 578 4.72 -25.96 27.91
N GLY A 579 4.37 -27.18 27.49
CA GLY A 579 3.27 -27.95 28.04
C GLY A 579 1.87 -27.39 27.72
N LEU A 580 1.70 -26.68 26.61
CA LEU A 580 0.40 -26.11 26.20
C LEU A 580 -0.50 -27.22 25.64
N LYS A 581 -1.54 -27.59 26.38
CA LYS A 581 -2.55 -28.56 25.96
C LYS A 581 -3.46 -27.97 24.86
N ASP A 582 -4.05 -28.83 24.03
CA ASP A 582 -5.04 -28.47 22.99
C ASP A 582 -4.55 -27.44 21.97
N PHE A 583 -3.26 -27.43 21.65
CA PHE A 583 -2.72 -26.55 20.63
C PHE A 583 -3.26 -26.91 19.24
N LYS A 584 -3.75 -25.87 18.52
CA LYS A 584 -4.06 -25.92 17.09
C LYS A 584 -3.38 -24.75 16.41
N THR A 585 -2.84 -24.95 15.22
CA THR A 585 -2.15 -23.88 14.45
C THR A 585 -3.00 -22.62 14.30
N SER A 586 -4.31 -22.75 14.14
CA SER A 586 -5.23 -21.60 14.06
C SER A 586 -5.23 -20.72 15.32
N LYS A 587 -4.92 -21.30 16.48
CA LYS A 587 -4.82 -20.55 17.75
C LYS A 587 -3.60 -19.60 17.78
N LEU A 588 -2.61 -19.75 16.89
CA LEU A 588 -1.52 -18.78 16.74
C LEU A 588 -2.00 -17.39 16.30
N LYS A 589 -3.22 -17.28 15.80
CA LYS A 589 -3.88 -16.00 15.49
C LYS A 589 -4.58 -15.38 16.70
N LYS A 590 -4.29 -15.83 17.92
CA LYS A 590 -4.81 -15.31 19.18
C LYS A 590 -3.66 -14.93 20.09
N ALA A 591 -3.70 -13.72 20.66
CA ALA A 591 -2.66 -13.18 21.54
C ALA A 591 -2.33 -14.13 22.71
N GLY A 592 -3.37 -14.68 23.36
CA GLY A 592 -3.23 -15.61 24.49
C GLY A 592 -2.53 -16.94 24.15
N THR A 593 -2.35 -17.27 22.85
CA THR A 593 -1.57 -18.44 22.41
C THR A 593 -0.24 -18.01 21.78
N ASN A 594 -0.26 -16.94 21.00
CA ASN A 594 0.89 -16.49 20.22
C ASN A 594 2.02 -15.95 21.12
N ILE A 595 1.69 -15.06 22.07
CA ILE A 595 2.67 -14.46 22.99
C ILE A 595 3.35 -15.50 23.88
N PRO A 596 2.64 -16.44 24.54
CA PRO A 596 3.30 -17.53 25.31
C PRO A 596 4.29 -18.36 24.51
N ILE A 597 3.94 -18.70 23.27
CA ILE A 597 4.75 -19.52 22.37
C ILE A 597 5.94 -18.71 21.83
N GLY A 598 5.68 -17.50 21.31
CA GLY A 598 6.72 -16.65 20.72
C GLY A 598 7.75 -16.20 21.73
N SER A 599 7.33 -15.80 22.96
CA SER A 599 8.25 -15.43 24.03
C SER A 599 9.11 -16.62 24.51
N ALA A 600 8.55 -17.85 24.53
CA ALA A 600 9.31 -19.04 24.83
C ALA A 600 10.34 -19.35 23.75
N TYR A 601 9.98 -19.19 22.48
CA TYR A 601 10.90 -19.37 21.38
C TYR A 601 12.04 -18.36 21.40
N MET A 602 11.72 -17.08 21.66
CA MET A 602 12.72 -16.04 21.82
C MET A 602 13.70 -16.36 22.97
N LYS A 603 13.19 -16.82 24.14
CA LYS A 603 14.06 -17.24 25.25
C LYS A 603 14.98 -18.40 24.87
N LYS A 604 14.45 -19.36 24.10
CA LYS A 604 15.25 -20.49 23.63
C LYS A 604 16.35 -20.00 22.68
N MET A 605 16.04 -19.12 21.72
CA MET A 605 17.06 -18.56 20.81
C MET A 605 18.13 -17.78 21.57
N LEU A 606 17.75 -16.95 22.54
CA LEU A 606 18.72 -16.27 23.43
C LEU A 606 19.69 -17.24 24.13
N ALA A 607 19.17 -18.39 24.60
CA ALA A 607 20.02 -19.39 25.22
C ALA A 607 20.93 -20.12 24.22
N ASP A 608 20.37 -20.49 23.04
CA ASP A 608 21.10 -21.21 21.96
C ASP A 608 22.25 -20.35 21.37
N PHE A 609 22.14 -19.02 21.43
CA PHE A 609 23.13 -18.06 20.92
C PHE A 609 23.88 -17.30 22.02
N ASN A 610 23.89 -17.78 23.26
CA ASN A 610 24.61 -17.19 24.39
C ASN A 610 24.29 -15.70 24.63
N GLY A 611 23.03 -15.31 24.40
CA GLY A 611 22.55 -13.94 24.53
C GLY A 611 22.79 -13.03 23.33
N ASN A 612 23.46 -13.49 22.29
CA ASN A 612 23.63 -12.78 21.03
C ASN A 612 22.40 -13.06 20.13
N ILE A 613 21.76 -11.99 19.70
CA ILE A 613 20.62 -12.08 18.76
C ILE A 613 20.95 -11.30 17.49
#